data_c5954f7b3e2fcfb8f0f3f676bf7d8658
#
_entry.id   c5954f7b3e2fcfb8f0f3f676bf7d8658
#
_cell.length_a   1.000
_cell.length_b   1.000
_cell.length_c   1.000
_cell.angle_alpha   90.00
_cell.angle_beta   90.00
_cell.angle_gamma   90.00
#
_symmetry.space_group_name_H-M   'P 1'
#
loop_
_entity.id
_entity.type
_entity.pdbx_description
1 polymer ?
#
loop_
_entity_poly.entity_id
_entity_poly.type
_entity_poly.pdbx_seq_one_letter_code
_entity_poly.pdbx_strand_id
1 'polypeptide(L)'
;MTSKKRLTDESIIAALIAKGSIKGAAASLHCTARTLYERMKKPDFKELYTQAKADILKTATAKLQGNLCGAIDTLAEITQDPEAPKQTRVNSAVAILQYAARFTETTDILERLEAIEETQLQERI
;
A
#
# COMPACT_ATOMS: atom_id res chain seq x y z
N MET A 1 2.14 -31.82 -24.82
CA MET A 1 0.74 -31.47 -24.45
C MET A 1 0.76 -30.28 -23.54
N THR A 2 0.50 -29.13 -24.08
CA THR A 2 0.35 -27.90 -23.27
C THR A 2 -0.98 -27.99 -22.52
N SER A 3 -0.90 -28.28 -21.23
CA SER A 3 -2.05 -28.19 -20.34
C SER A 3 -2.61 -26.75 -20.44
N LYS A 4 -3.79 -26.61 -21.00
CA LYS A 4 -4.53 -25.35 -21.02
C LYS A 4 -4.74 -24.94 -19.57
N LYS A 5 -3.88 -24.07 -19.07
CA LYS A 5 -3.97 -23.55 -17.70
C LYS A 5 -5.37 -22.96 -17.55
N ARG A 6 -6.19 -23.59 -16.71
CA ARG A 6 -7.58 -23.19 -16.51
C ARG A 6 -7.62 -21.73 -16.05
N LEU A 7 -8.37 -20.90 -16.75
CA LEU A 7 -8.49 -19.48 -16.42
C LEU A 7 -9.33 -19.34 -15.15
N THR A 8 -8.66 -19.23 -14.00
CA THR A 8 -9.30 -19.04 -12.69
C THR A 8 -9.37 -17.57 -12.33
N ASP A 9 -10.27 -17.21 -11.43
CA ASP A 9 -10.38 -15.82 -10.94
C ASP A 9 -9.08 -15.38 -10.28
N GLU A 10 -8.41 -16.25 -9.51
CA GLU A 10 -7.12 -15.98 -8.89
C GLU A 10 -6.02 -15.70 -9.93
N SER A 11 -5.99 -16.45 -11.03
CA SER A 11 -5.01 -16.23 -12.10
C SER A 11 -5.24 -14.91 -12.83
N ILE A 12 -6.49 -14.51 -13.00
CA ILE A 12 -6.87 -13.23 -13.60
C ILE A 12 -6.48 -12.07 -12.68
N ILE A 13 -6.80 -12.18 -11.40
CA ILE A 13 -6.46 -11.17 -10.39
C ILE A 13 -4.94 -10.97 -10.31
N ALA A 14 -4.17 -12.06 -10.23
CA ALA A 14 -2.72 -12.02 -10.22
C ALA A 14 -2.15 -11.32 -11.46
N ALA A 15 -2.69 -11.61 -12.66
CA ALA A 15 -2.26 -10.99 -13.90
C ALA A 15 -2.64 -9.49 -13.96
N LEU A 16 -3.83 -9.10 -13.52
CA LEU A 16 -4.27 -7.70 -13.45
C LEU A 16 -3.37 -6.87 -12.54
N ILE A 17 -3.00 -7.41 -11.40
CA ILE A 17 -2.10 -6.75 -10.45
C ILE A 17 -0.69 -6.64 -11.01
N ALA A 18 -0.15 -7.72 -11.57
CA ALA A 18 1.22 -7.76 -12.11
C ALA A 18 1.41 -6.86 -13.33
N LYS A 19 0.41 -6.77 -14.20
CA LYS A 19 0.50 -6.02 -15.47
C LYS A 19 -0.06 -4.59 -15.38
N GLY A 20 -0.86 -4.28 -14.38
CA GLY A 20 -1.44 -2.96 -14.19
C GLY A 20 -2.45 -2.53 -15.27
N SER A 21 -2.78 -3.40 -16.22
CA SER A 21 -3.74 -3.13 -17.28
C SER A 21 -4.47 -4.38 -17.74
N ILE A 22 -5.72 -4.20 -18.16
CA ILE A 22 -6.55 -5.31 -18.68
C ILE A 22 -5.95 -5.88 -19.96
N LYS A 23 -5.45 -5.03 -20.84
CA LYS A 23 -4.79 -5.45 -22.09
C LYS A 23 -3.55 -6.30 -21.82
N GLY A 24 -2.69 -5.86 -20.91
CA GLY A 24 -1.48 -6.60 -20.52
C GLY A 24 -1.81 -7.92 -19.83
N ALA A 25 -2.79 -7.94 -18.95
CA ALA A 25 -3.26 -9.17 -18.30
C ALA A 25 -3.84 -10.17 -19.29
N ALA A 26 -4.69 -9.73 -20.22
CA ALA A 26 -5.26 -10.57 -21.27
C ALA A 26 -4.17 -11.21 -22.16
N ALA A 27 -3.20 -10.42 -22.57
CA ALA A 27 -2.05 -10.92 -23.34
C ALA A 27 -1.26 -11.99 -22.57
N SER A 28 -0.98 -11.77 -21.29
CA SER A 28 -0.24 -12.73 -20.47
C SER A 28 -1.00 -14.02 -20.18
N LEU A 29 -2.32 -13.97 -20.19
CA LEU A 29 -3.20 -15.13 -19.97
C LEU A 29 -3.66 -15.80 -21.27
N HIS A 30 -3.22 -15.30 -22.42
CA HIS A 30 -3.62 -15.78 -23.75
C HIS A 30 -5.14 -15.80 -23.93
N CYS A 31 -5.81 -14.75 -23.48
CA CYS A 31 -7.25 -14.55 -23.63
C CYS A 31 -7.55 -13.14 -24.17
N THR A 32 -8.83 -12.87 -24.44
CA THR A 32 -9.25 -11.54 -24.89
C THR A 32 -9.58 -10.64 -23.72
N ALA A 33 -9.43 -9.33 -23.92
CA ALA A 33 -9.83 -8.33 -22.94
C ALA A 33 -11.33 -8.46 -22.60
N ARG A 34 -12.17 -8.81 -23.56
CA ARG A 34 -13.61 -9.07 -23.36
C ARG A 34 -13.85 -10.17 -22.33
N THR A 35 -13.10 -11.25 -22.38
CA THR A 35 -13.19 -12.34 -21.40
C THR A 35 -12.93 -11.84 -19.99
N LEU A 36 -11.93 -10.99 -19.82
CA LEU A 36 -11.62 -10.39 -18.51
C LEU A 36 -12.72 -9.43 -18.05
N TYR A 37 -13.24 -8.58 -18.93
CA TYR A 37 -14.35 -7.69 -18.60
C TYR A 37 -15.59 -8.45 -18.14
N GLU A 38 -15.94 -9.56 -18.79
CA GLU A 38 -17.08 -10.40 -18.40
C GLU A 38 -16.88 -11.03 -17.01
N ARG A 39 -15.65 -11.47 -16.71
CA ARG A 39 -15.31 -11.98 -15.37
C ARG A 39 -15.37 -10.91 -14.30
N MET A 40 -14.85 -9.71 -14.60
CA MET A 40 -14.80 -8.57 -13.67
C MET A 40 -16.19 -8.04 -13.28
N LYS A 41 -17.23 -8.33 -14.05
CA LYS A 41 -18.62 -7.96 -13.72
C LYS A 41 -19.23 -8.82 -12.62
N LYS A 42 -18.70 -10.00 -12.37
CA LYS A 42 -19.23 -10.94 -11.38
C LYS A 42 -18.97 -10.42 -9.96
N PRO A 43 -19.99 -10.44 -9.06
CA PRO A 43 -19.84 -9.98 -7.68
C PRO A 43 -18.71 -10.68 -6.91
N ASP A 44 -18.61 -11.99 -7.04
CA ASP A 44 -17.57 -12.79 -6.37
C ASP A 44 -16.17 -12.39 -6.83
N PHE A 45 -15.99 -12.13 -8.12
CA PHE A 45 -14.71 -11.63 -8.66
C PHE A 45 -14.36 -10.26 -8.09
N LYS A 46 -15.33 -9.35 -8.03
CA LYS A 46 -15.11 -7.98 -7.48
C LYS A 46 -14.67 -8.05 -6.03
N GLU A 47 -15.26 -8.91 -5.24
CA GLU A 47 -14.91 -9.11 -3.84
C GLU A 47 -13.47 -9.63 -3.70
N LEU A 48 -13.12 -10.70 -4.41
CA LEU A 48 -11.78 -11.27 -4.42
C LEU A 48 -10.73 -10.26 -4.90
N TYR A 49 -11.03 -9.50 -5.93
CA TYR A 49 -10.12 -8.49 -6.46
C TYR A 49 -9.91 -7.33 -5.48
N THR A 50 -10.97 -6.86 -4.84
CA THR A 50 -10.90 -5.82 -3.81
C THR A 50 -10.05 -6.31 -2.63
N GLN A 51 -10.27 -7.54 -2.17
CA GLN A 51 -9.49 -8.14 -1.09
C GLN A 51 -8.01 -8.28 -1.45
N ALA A 52 -7.70 -8.75 -2.65
CA ALA A 52 -6.33 -8.90 -3.12
C ALA A 52 -5.58 -7.56 -3.17
N LYS A 53 -6.24 -6.50 -3.66
CA LYS A 53 -5.66 -5.14 -3.65
C LYS A 53 -5.43 -4.62 -2.23
N ALA A 54 -6.37 -4.85 -1.33
CA ALA A 54 -6.24 -4.46 0.08
C ALA A 54 -5.07 -5.17 0.77
N ASP A 55 -4.90 -6.46 0.51
CA ASP A 55 -3.80 -7.26 1.07
C ASP A 55 -2.43 -6.78 0.58
N ILE A 56 -2.33 -6.42 -0.70
CA ILE A 56 -1.09 -5.85 -1.27
C ILE A 56 -0.77 -4.51 -0.62
N LEU A 57 -1.75 -3.64 -0.50
CA LEU A 57 -1.56 -2.33 0.14
C LEU A 57 -1.13 -2.49 1.60
N LYS A 58 -1.77 -3.40 2.33
CA LYS A 58 -1.41 -3.74 3.72
C LYS A 58 0.03 -4.24 3.84
N THR A 59 0.44 -5.14 2.95
CA THR A 59 1.81 -5.67 2.92
C THR A 59 2.83 -4.58 2.58
N ALA A 60 2.54 -3.74 1.58
CA ALA A 60 3.41 -2.62 1.21
C ALA A 60 3.55 -1.61 2.35
N THR A 61 2.45 -1.28 3.03
CA THR A 61 2.43 -0.39 4.19
C THR A 61 3.27 -0.96 5.34
N ALA A 62 3.13 -2.25 5.64
CA ALA A 62 3.95 -2.93 6.66
C ALA A 62 5.45 -2.87 6.33
N LYS A 63 5.82 -3.05 5.05
CA LYS A 63 7.20 -2.89 4.59
C LYS A 63 7.72 -1.46 4.78
N LEU A 64 6.93 -0.45 4.45
CA LEU A 64 7.28 0.96 4.67
C LEU A 64 7.49 1.24 6.17
N GLN A 65 6.58 0.79 7.00
CA GLN A 65 6.68 0.93 8.46
C GLN A 65 7.93 0.23 9.02
N GLY A 66 8.26 -0.95 8.52
CA GLY A 66 9.45 -1.69 8.92
C GLY A 66 10.78 -1.00 8.57
N ASN A 67 10.78 -0.16 7.53
CA ASN A 67 11.96 0.62 7.13
C ASN A 67 12.01 2.03 7.73
N LEU A 68 10.97 2.45 8.43
CA LEU A 68 10.83 3.81 8.92
C LEU A 68 11.95 4.20 9.89
N CYS A 69 12.23 3.36 10.87
CA CYS A 69 13.29 3.61 11.85
C CYS A 69 14.67 3.75 11.19
N GLY A 70 15.01 2.87 10.24
CA GLY A 70 16.26 2.95 9.49
C GLY A 70 16.40 4.22 8.67
N ALA A 71 15.31 4.67 8.06
CA ALA A 71 15.30 5.94 7.32
C ALA A 71 15.51 7.15 8.25
N ILE A 72 14.85 7.15 9.41
CA ILE A 72 15.04 8.20 10.43
C ILE A 72 16.49 8.20 10.93
N ASP A 73 17.07 7.04 11.22
CA ASP A 73 18.45 6.94 11.66
C ASP A 73 19.42 7.49 10.61
N THR A 74 19.22 7.20 9.33
CA THR A 74 20.03 7.76 8.23
C THR A 74 19.93 9.27 8.17
N LEU A 75 18.74 9.84 8.26
CA LEU A 75 18.54 11.28 8.29
C LEU A 75 19.22 11.92 9.50
N ALA A 76 19.12 11.28 10.67
CA ALA A 76 19.77 11.76 11.91
C ALA A 76 21.31 11.73 11.78
N GLU A 77 21.88 10.67 11.24
CA GLU A 77 23.32 10.56 10.99
C GLU A 77 23.83 11.67 10.08
N ILE A 78 23.15 11.92 8.93
CA ILE A 78 23.52 12.97 8.00
C ILE A 78 23.42 14.36 8.66
N THR A 79 22.39 14.59 9.47
CA THR A 79 22.22 15.84 10.20
C THR A 79 23.36 16.11 11.18
N GLN A 80 23.90 15.06 11.79
CA GLN A 80 24.99 15.14 12.78
C GLN A 80 26.40 15.10 12.17
N ASP A 81 26.53 14.67 10.90
CA ASP A 81 27.83 14.51 10.24
C ASP A 81 28.43 15.86 9.84
N PRO A 82 29.55 16.31 10.48
CA PRO A 82 30.20 17.57 10.14
C PRO A 82 30.86 17.56 8.75
N GLU A 83 31.13 16.38 8.18
CA GLU A 83 31.75 16.24 6.85
C GLU A 83 30.70 16.25 5.72
N ALA A 84 29.42 16.07 6.04
CA ALA A 84 28.37 16.17 5.03
C ALA A 84 28.21 17.62 4.55
N PRO A 85 27.91 17.84 3.24
CA PRO A 85 27.66 19.17 2.72
C PRO A 85 26.58 19.89 3.52
N LYS A 86 26.78 21.17 3.81
CA LYS A 86 25.86 21.97 4.65
C LYS A 86 24.42 21.90 4.16
N GLN A 87 24.21 21.99 2.84
CA GLN A 87 22.86 21.90 2.26
C GLN A 87 22.21 20.53 2.50
N THR A 88 22.98 19.46 2.39
CA THR A 88 22.50 18.09 2.67
C THR A 88 22.09 17.94 4.13
N ARG A 89 22.87 18.48 5.04
CA ARG A 89 22.53 18.49 6.47
C ARG A 89 21.25 19.28 6.77
N VAL A 90 21.10 20.45 6.13
CA VAL A 90 19.88 21.25 6.27
C VAL A 90 18.68 20.50 5.73
N ASN A 91 18.79 19.90 4.55
CA ASN A 91 17.70 19.12 3.95
C ASN A 91 17.26 17.94 4.83
N SER A 92 18.24 17.23 5.42
CA SER A 92 17.96 16.11 6.34
C SER A 92 17.25 16.60 7.62
N ALA A 93 17.71 17.69 8.21
CA ALA A 93 17.09 18.30 9.40
C ALA A 93 15.65 18.77 9.11
N VAL A 94 15.43 19.44 7.98
CA VAL A 94 14.10 19.89 7.55
C VAL A 94 13.17 18.68 7.33
N ALA A 95 13.66 17.61 6.70
CA ALA A 95 12.89 16.38 6.51
C ALA A 95 12.44 15.79 7.86
N ILE A 96 13.34 15.69 8.83
CA ILE A 96 13.01 15.19 10.17
C ILE A 96 11.90 16.03 10.80
N LEU A 97 12.03 17.36 10.78
CA LEU A 97 11.04 18.27 11.37
C LEU A 97 9.68 18.18 10.68
N GLN A 98 9.65 18.13 9.35
CA GLN A 98 8.41 18.04 8.58
C GLN A 98 7.67 16.72 8.82
N TYR A 99 8.38 15.59 8.78
CA TYR A 99 7.76 14.30 8.98
C TYR A 99 7.39 14.03 10.44
N ALA A 100 8.19 14.52 11.40
CA ALA A 100 7.82 14.46 12.81
C ALA A 100 6.49 15.18 13.07
N ALA A 101 6.29 16.38 12.52
CA ALA A 101 5.04 17.12 12.66
C ALA A 101 3.85 16.35 12.05
N ARG A 102 4.01 15.81 10.84
CA ARG A 102 2.96 15.02 10.17
C ARG A 102 2.58 13.75 10.92
N PHE A 103 3.56 13.00 11.43
CA PHE A 103 3.30 11.79 12.20
C PHE A 103 2.61 12.09 13.52
N THR A 104 3.00 13.17 14.19
CA THR A 104 2.35 13.62 15.43
C THR A 104 0.89 13.99 15.17
N GLU A 105 0.59 14.77 14.14
CA GLU A 105 -0.78 15.11 13.75
C GLU A 105 -1.62 13.88 13.43
N THR A 106 -1.06 12.92 12.69
CA THR A 106 -1.75 11.67 12.33
C THR A 106 -2.04 10.83 13.56
N THR A 107 -1.10 10.72 14.49
CA THR A 107 -1.27 10.00 15.75
C THR A 107 -2.37 10.62 16.60
N ASP A 108 -2.37 11.94 16.75
CA ASP A 108 -3.41 12.68 17.48
C ASP A 108 -4.81 12.45 16.90
N ILE A 109 -4.94 12.44 15.57
CA ILE A 109 -6.22 12.18 14.88
C ILE A 109 -6.69 10.75 15.16
N LEU A 110 -5.81 9.77 15.07
CA LEU A 110 -6.14 8.37 15.34
C LEU A 110 -6.59 8.16 16.78
N GLU A 111 -5.87 8.72 17.74
CA GLU A 111 -6.24 8.63 19.17
C GLU A 111 -7.62 9.26 19.46
N ARG A 112 -7.93 10.39 18.81
CA ARG A 112 -9.25 11.03 18.94
C ARG A 112 -10.37 10.19 18.33
N LEU A 113 -10.11 9.56 17.17
CA LEU A 113 -11.07 8.66 16.51
C LEU A 113 -11.35 7.44 17.38
N GLU A 114 -10.33 6.81 17.91
CA GLU A 114 -10.46 5.67 18.81
C GLU A 114 -11.31 6.02 20.06
N ALA A 115 -11.04 7.18 20.68
CA ALA A 115 -11.80 7.67 21.82
C ALA A 115 -13.29 7.91 21.49
N ILE A 116 -13.58 8.42 20.28
CA ILE A 116 -14.97 8.62 19.81
C ILE A 116 -15.66 7.26 19.59
N GLU A 117 -14.99 6.31 18.98
CA GLU A 117 -15.51 4.96 18.73
C GLU A 117 -15.83 4.24 20.04
N GLU A 118 -14.93 4.31 21.02
CA GLU A 118 -15.15 3.74 22.35
C GLU A 118 -16.36 4.36 23.06
N THR A 119 -16.52 5.68 22.99
CA THR A 119 -17.67 6.38 23.56
C THR A 119 -18.97 5.95 22.92
N GLN A 120 -19.00 5.84 21.58
CA GLN A 120 -20.20 5.38 20.86
C GLN A 120 -20.57 3.93 21.16
N LEU A 121 -19.58 3.07 21.36
CA LEU A 121 -19.82 1.68 21.75
C LEU A 121 -20.42 1.59 23.16
N GLN A 122 -19.96 2.41 24.09
CA GLN A 122 -20.49 2.47 25.46
C GLN A 122 -21.93 3.00 25.51
N GLU A 123 -22.28 3.98 24.68
CA GLU A 123 -23.64 4.54 24.61
C GLU A 123 -24.66 3.58 23.99
N ARG A 124 -24.24 2.54 23.27
CA ARG A 124 -25.11 1.52 22.66
C ARG A 124 -25.42 0.32 23.57
N ILE A 125 -24.77 0.24 24.69
CA ILE A 125 -25.01 -0.79 25.71
C ILE A 125 -26.05 -0.29 26.68
#